data_984fd52374f75ee15d445de0b60402e5
#
_entry.id   984fd52374f75ee15d445de0b60402e5
#
_cell.length_a   1.000
_cell.length_b   1.000
_cell.length_c   1.000
_cell.angle_alpha   90.00
_cell.angle_beta   90.00
_cell.angle_gamma   90.00
#
_symmetry.space_group_name_H-M   'P 1'
#
loop_
_entity.id
_entity.type
_entity.pdbx_description
1 polymer ?
#
loop_
_entity_poly.entity_id
_entity_poly.type
_entity_poly.pdbx_seq_one_letter_code
_entity_poly.pdbx_strand_id
1 'polypeptide(L)'
;MIETTDFNKSEQYTLSIRLSTDGFSFSVFNPLGDGEFSYYDREVDESFSLTANLKQTFRELAWLERPFRRVNVLMADKRFTFIPLEFFEDEQTEIIFYHNHPKRENETVQYNILHKNSTVVLFGMDKSVCSFLREQYPDVKFYSQASPFIEFFSSKSRLGNNRKMYAHLRKDAVDVYGYERGRLLLANSFECRSTPDRVYYLLYTWKQLGFEQERDELHLTGDLNDKELLLPELRKFIRQVFIMNPATNLDLQAITLCE
;
A
#
# COMPACT_ATOMS: atom_id res chain seq x y z
N MET A 1 -17.63 -0.89 11.11
CA MET A 1 -17.35 -1.63 12.37
C MET A 1 -17.48 -3.12 12.08
N ILE A 2 -16.47 -3.91 12.43
CA ILE A 2 -16.47 -5.38 12.26
C ILE A 2 -17.53 -6.09 13.12
N GLU A 3 -18.05 -5.44 14.15
CA GLU A 3 -19.08 -5.98 15.08
C GLU A 3 -20.42 -6.36 14.40
N THR A 4 -20.68 -5.85 13.21
CA THR A 4 -21.89 -6.18 12.44
C THR A 4 -21.67 -7.27 11.39
N THR A 5 -20.45 -7.76 11.22
CA THR A 5 -20.09 -8.77 10.22
C THR A 5 -20.48 -10.16 10.69
N ASP A 6 -21.32 -10.87 9.93
CA ASP A 6 -21.70 -12.28 10.21
C ASP A 6 -20.58 -13.22 9.76
N PHE A 7 -19.64 -13.49 10.66
CA PHE A 7 -18.53 -14.40 10.40
C PHE A 7 -18.90 -15.88 10.20
N ASN A 8 -20.19 -16.27 10.37
CA ASN A 8 -20.62 -17.61 9.99
C ASN A 8 -20.60 -17.84 8.47
N LYS A 9 -20.49 -16.73 7.71
CA LYS A 9 -20.37 -16.74 6.24
C LYS A 9 -18.98 -16.34 5.75
N SER A 10 -17.94 -16.41 6.61
CA SER A 10 -16.59 -15.97 6.29
C SER A 10 -16.00 -16.62 5.04
N GLU A 11 -16.38 -17.84 4.72
CA GLU A 11 -16.00 -18.55 3.47
C GLU A 11 -16.42 -17.83 2.18
N GLN A 12 -17.30 -16.85 2.27
CA GLN A 12 -17.71 -16.01 1.14
C GLN A 12 -16.90 -14.71 1.06
N TYR A 13 -16.16 -14.36 2.13
CA TYR A 13 -15.52 -13.06 2.30
C TYR A 13 -14.05 -13.10 1.89
N THR A 14 -13.56 -11.94 1.45
CA THR A 14 -12.13 -11.67 1.32
C THR A 14 -11.64 -10.98 2.59
N LEU A 15 -10.63 -11.55 3.24
CA LEU A 15 -9.88 -10.91 4.31
C LEU A 15 -8.64 -10.24 3.72
N SER A 16 -8.44 -8.97 4.01
CA SER A 16 -7.19 -8.27 3.70
C SER A 16 -6.53 -7.80 5.00
N ILE A 17 -5.25 -8.09 5.18
CA ILE A 17 -4.46 -7.78 6.36
C ILE A 17 -3.35 -6.83 5.93
N ARG A 18 -3.35 -5.59 6.40
CA ARG A 18 -2.24 -4.66 6.24
C ARG A 18 -1.31 -4.76 7.44
N LEU A 19 -0.05 -5.07 7.18
CA LEU A 19 1.02 -5.11 8.17
C LEU A 19 1.91 -3.89 7.99
N SER A 20 2.06 -3.11 9.06
CA SER A 20 2.99 -1.98 9.13
C SER A 20 3.78 -2.00 10.43
N THR A 21 4.79 -1.15 10.54
CA THR A 21 5.62 -1.04 11.75
C THR A 21 4.87 -0.45 12.93
N ASP A 22 3.80 0.30 12.68
CA ASP A 22 3.00 1.03 13.67
C ASP A 22 1.66 0.34 13.99
N GLY A 23 1.27 -0.70 13.23
CA GLY A 23 0.03 -1.41 13.50
C GLY A 23 -0.41 -2.38 12.42
N PHE A 24 -1.51 -3.06 12.72
CA PHE A 24 -2.21 -3.93 11.78
C PHE A 24 -3.59 -3.35 11.46
N SER A 25 -3.98 -3.46 10.20
CA SER A 25 -5.35 -3.17 9.79
C SER A 25 -5.93 -4.38 9.10
N PHE A 26 -7.12 -4.74 9.47
CA PHE A 26 -7.88 -5.84 8.89
C PHE A 26 -9.07 -5.27 8.14
N SER A 27 -9.32 -5.78 6.95
CA SER A 27 -10.50 -5.44 6.16
C SER A 27 -11.21 -6.72 5.75
N VAL A 28 -12.50 -6.76 5.96
CA VAL A 28 -13.38 -7.84 5.49
C VAL A 28 -14.30 -7.29 4.42
N PHE A 29 -14.28 -7.90 3.25
CA PHE A 29 -15.07 -7.54 2.10
C PHE A 29 -15.99 -8.69 1.70
N ASN A 30 -17.29 -8.40 1.59
CA ASN A 30 -18.28 -9.35 1.10
C ASN A 30 -18.61 -9.06 -0.38
N PRO A 31 -18.10 -9.85 -1.33
CA PRO A 31 -18.35 -9.61 -2.76
C PRO A 31 -19.80 -9.92 -3.20
N LEU A 32 -20.56 -10.66 -2.37
CA LEU A 32 -21.96 -11.02 -2.63
C LEU A 32 -22.97 -10.09 -1.91
N GLY A 33 -22.47 -9.15 -1.10
CA GLY A 33 -23.25 -8.16 -0.38
C GLY A 33 -23.27 -6.81 -1.09
N ASP A 34 -23.47 -5.76 -0.30
CA ASP A 34 -23.59 -4.37 -0.80
C ASP A 34 -22.25 -3.74 -1.23
N GLY A 35 -21.17 -4.52 -1.28
CA GLY A 35 -19.83 -4.06 -1.63
C GLY A 35 -19.15 -3.25 -0.51
N GLU A 36 -19.67 -3.34 0.71
CA GLU A 36 -19.12 -2.65 1.87
C GLU A 36 -17.89 -3.35 2.43
N PHE A 37 -16.97 -2.53 2.95
CA PHE A 37 -15.78 -2.96 3.66
C PHE A 37 -15.95 -2.72 5.16
N SER A 38 -15.69 -3.73 5.97
CA SER A 38 -15.58 -3.60 7.42
C SER A 38 -14.10 -3.52 7.80
N TYR A 39 -13.73 -2.57 8.66
CA TYR A 39 -12.34 -2.33 9.08
C TYR A 39 -12.15 -2.55 10.56
N TYR A 40 -10.98 -3.05 10.92
CA TYR A 40 -10.52 -3.18 12.30
C TYR A 40 -9.02 -2.86 12.35
N ASP A 41 -8.65 -1.92 13.21
CA ASP A 41 -7.25 -1.52 13.40
C ASP A 41 -6.75 -2.00 14.76
N ARG A 42 -5.48 -2.40 14.80
CA ARG A 42 -4.78 -2.87 15.99
C ARG A 42 -3.40 -2.23 16.05
N GLU A 43 -3.11 -1.57 17.17
CA GLU A 43 -1.77 -1.07 17.46
C GLU A 43 -0.80 -2.23 17.74
N VAL A 44 0.46 -2.04 17.38
CA VAL A 44 1.56 -2.95 17.63
C VAL A 44 2.29 -2.51 18.89
N ASP A 45 2.61 -3.45 19.77
CA ASP A 45 3.52 -3.21 20.89
C ASP A 45 4.97 -3.31 20.38
N GLU A 46 5.66 -2.17 20.37
CA GLU A 46 7.03 -2.05 19.84
C GLU A 46 8.06 -2.88 20.63
N SER A 47 7.72 -3.35 21.84
CA SER A 47 8.60 -4.22 22.66
C SER A 47 8.66 -5.64 22.15
N PHE A 48 7.73 -6.06 21.30
CA PHE A 48 7.65 -7.40 20.70
C PHE A 48 7.96 -7.39 19.21
N SER A 49 8.39 -8.55 18.69
CA SER A 49 8.53 -8.72 17.24
C SER A 49 7.18 -8.63 16.52
N LEU A 50 7.20 -8.27 15.23
CA LEU A 50 6.00 -8.22 14.40
C LEU A 50 5.24 -9.55 14.43
N THR A 51 5.96 -10.69 14.37
CA THR A 51 5.39 -12.02 14.45
C THR A 51 4.72 -12.30 15.80
N ALA A 52 5.32 -11.85 16.92
CA ALA A 52 4.74 -12.03 18.24
C ALA A 52 3.43 -11.25 18.40
N ASN A 53 3.44 -9.98 17.97
CA ASN A 53 2.23 -9.15 17.93
C ASN A 53 1.13 -9.77 17.07
N LEU A 54 1.49 -10.31 15.90
CA LEU A 54 0.52 -10.93 15.00
C LEU A 54 -0.09 -12.20 15.62
N LYS A 55 0.74 -13.07 16.22
CA LYS A 55 0.27 -14.27 16.94
C LYS A 55 -0.65 -13.92 18.10
N GLN A 56 -0.33 -12.87 18.85
CA GLN A 56 -1.19 -12.39 19.92
C GLN A 56 -2.53 -11.88 19.37
N THR A 57 -2.51 -11.10 18.30
CA THR A 57 -3.72 -10.60 17.64
C THR A 57 -4.65 -11.74 17.20
N PHE A 58 -4.09 -12.81 16.63
CA PHE A 58 -4.87 -13.99 16.23
C PHE A 58 -5.52 -14.70 17.42
N ARG A 59 -4.83 -14.81 18.57
CA ARG A 59 -5.42 -15.38 19.79
C ARG A 59 -6.54 -14.54 20.38
N GLU A 60 -6.46 -13.23 20.26
CA GLU A 60 -7.46 -12.29 20.80
C GLU A 60 -8.67 -12.15 19.87
N LEU A 61 -8.49 -12.30 18.57
CA LEU A 61 -9.51 -12.13 17.54
C LEU A 61 -9.88 -13.48 16.90
N ALA A 62 -10.65 -14.28 17.63
CA ALA A 62 -11.02 -15.65 17.22
C ALA A 62 -11.66 -15.74 15.80
N TRP A 63 -12.21 -14.64 15.27
CA TRP A 63 -12.76 -14.62 13.91
C TRP A 63 -11.64 -14.71 12.83
N LEU A 64 -10.39 -14.37 13.15
CA LEU A 64 -9.26 -14.55 12.23
C LEU A 64 -8.93 -16.03 11.99
N GLU A 65 -9.27 -16.93 12.89
CA GLU A 65 -9.04 -18.37 12.72
C GLU A 65 -10.06 -19.06 11.81
N ARG A 66 -11.07 -18.31 11.34
CA ARG A 66 -12.10 -18.85 10.45
C ARG A 66 -11.60 -18.97 9.02
N PRO A 67 -12.16 -19.89 8.23
CA PRO A 67 -11.85 -19.97 6.80
C PRO A 67 -12.42 -18.75 6.07
N PHE A 68 -11.63 -18.17 5.17
CA PHE A 68 -12.04 -17.11 4.26
C PHE A 68 -11.91 -17.60 2.82
N ARG A 69 -12.75 -17.07 1.92
CA ARG A 69 -12.65 -17.35 0.49
C ARG A 69 -11.28 -16.98 -0.08
N ARG A 70 -10.72 -15.89 0.41
CA ARG A 70 -9.43 -15.34 0.00
C ARG A 70 -8.80 -14.56 1.14
N VAL A 71 -7.51 -14.68 1.27
CA VAL A 71 -6.73 -13.88 2.23
C VAL A 71 -5.58 -13.17 1.50
N ASN A 72 -5.55 -11.85 1.60
CA ASN A 72 -4.53 -11.00 1.06
C ASN A 72 -3.77 -10.31 2.20
N VAL A 73 -2.46 -10.27 2.12
CA VAL A 73 -1.61 -9.58 3.09
C VAL A 73 -0.82 -8.49 2.40
N LEU A 74 -0.99 -7.24 2.85
CA LEU A 74 -0.25 -6.09 2.37
C LEU A 74 0.88 -5.75 3.33
N MET A 75 2.09 -5.71 2.81
CA MET A 75 3.25 -5.18 3.54
C MET A 75 3.38 -3.68 3.26
N ALA A 76 3.13 -2.85 4.27
CA ALA A 76 3.26 -1.39 4.21
C ALA A 76 4.67 -0.98 4.69
N ASP A 77 5.67 -1.25 3.87
CA ASP A 77 7.07 -0.82 4.09
C ASP A 77 7.49 0.13 2.95
N LYS A 78 8.40 1.05 3.25
CA LYS A 78 9.06 1.92 2.26
C LYS A 78 10.05 1.17 1.35
N ARG A 79 10.40 -0.06 1.71
CA ARG A 79 11.36 -0.90 0.99
C ARG A 79 10.66 -1.72 -0.09
N PHE A 80 10.49 -1.11 -1.23
CA PHE A 80 10.07 -1.78 -2.46
C PHE A 80 10.88 -1.26 -3.64
N THR A 81 11.02 -2.09 -4.67
CA THR A 81 11.65 -1.74 -5.95
C THR A 81 10.73 -2.19 -7.06
N PHE A 82 10.52 -1.38 -8.07
CA PHE A 82 9.79 -1.82 -9.26
C PHE A 82 10.72 -1.90 -10.46
N ILE A 83 10.44 -2.87 -11.33
CA ILE A 83 11.15 -3.09 -12.58
C ILE A 83 10.16 -3.34 -13.72
N PRO A 84 10.47 -2.97 -14.97
CA PRO A 84 9.69 -3.40 -16.11
C PRO A 84 9.62 -4.92 -16.21
N LEU A 85 8.44 -5.47 -16.54
CA LEU A 85 8.23 -6.92 -16.64
C LEU A 85 9.17 -7.60 -17.66
N GLU A 86 9.53 -6.90 -18.73
CA GLU A 86 10.44 -7.40 -19.77
C GLU A 86 11.88 -7.66 -19.29
N PHE A 87 12.28 -7.04 -18.14
CA PHE A 87 13.60 -7.22 -17.52
C PHE A 87 13.56 -8.10 -16.27
N PHE A 88 12.40 -8.70 -15.97
CA PHE A 88 12.24 -9.51 -14.78
C PHE A 88 12.71 -10.94 -15.03
N GLU A 89 13.63 -11.39 -14.18
CA GLU A 89 14.08 -12.77 -14.06
C GLU A 89 13.98 -13.18 -12.58
N ASP A 90 13.30 -14.28 -12.30
CA ASP A 90 13.02 -14.72 -10.92
C ASP A 90 14.30 -14.96 -10.12
N GLU A 91 15.33 -15.50 -10.74
CA GLU A 91 16.64 -15.78 -10.14
C GLU A 91 17.39 -14.51 -9.71
N GLN A 92 17.07 -13.36 -10.29
CA GLN A 92 17.70 -12.07 -9.99
C GLN A 92 16.96 -11.24 -8.93
N THR A 93 15.82 -11.72 -8.45
CA THR A 93 14.93 -11.00 -7.53
C THR A 93 15.66 -10.45 -6.30
N GLU A 94 16.42 -11.31 -5.59
CA GLU A 94 17.18 -10.89 -4.40
C GLU A 94 18.30 -9.90 -4.77
N ILE A 95 19.00 -10.11 -5.87
CA ILE A 95 20.10 -9.25 -6.31
C ILE A 95 19.59 -7.85 -6.57
N ILE A 96 18.51 -7.72 -7.34
CA ILE A 96 17.92 -6.42 -7.68
C ILE A 96 17.38 -5.72 -6.43
N PHE A 97 16.69 -6.45 -5.54
CA PHE A 97 16.13 -5.87 -4.34
C PHE A 97 17.22 -5.36 -3.39
N TYR A 98 18.23 -6.18 -3.10
CA TYR A 98 19.32 -5.81 -2.18
C TYR A 98 20.35 -4.85 -2.79
N HIS A 99 20.33 -4.62 -4.09
CA HIS A 99 21.08 -3.51 -4.69
C HIS A 99 20.52 -2.15 -4.22
N ASN A 100 19.18 -2.07 -4.02
CA ASN A 100 18.50 -0.83 -3.63
C ASN A 100 18.27 -0.74 -2.11
N HIS A 101 18.29 -1.88 -1.39
CA HIS A 101 17.93 -1.93 0.02
C HIS A 101 18.92 -2.77 0.82
N PRO A 102 19.30 -2.33 2.05
CA PRO A 102 20.14 -3.14 2.91
C PRO A 102 19.44 -4.46 3.27
N LYS A 103 20.21 -5.56 3.29
CA LYS A 103 19.69 -6.88 3.70
C LYS A 103 19.35 -6.87 5.19
N ARG A 104 18.18 -7.41 5.55
CA ARG A 104 17.76 -7.62 6.94
C ARG A 104 17.87 -9.11 7.31
N GLU A 105 18.07 -9.36 8.60
CA GLU A 105 17.98 -10.74 9.12
C GLU A 105 16.57 -11.27 9.00
N ASN A 106 16.44 -12.59 8.83
CA ASN A 106 15.15 -13.30 8.72
C ASN A 106 14.22 -12.75 7.61
N GLU A 107 14.77 -12.14 6.55
CA GLU A 107 14.00 -11.58 5.45
C GLU A 107 13.96 -12.51 4.24
N THR A 108 12.84 -12.55 3.55
CA THR A 108 12.66 -13.12 2.22
C THR A 108 12.16 -12.04 1.27
N VAL A 109 12.65 -12.05 0.04
CA VAL A 109 12.15 -11.15 -1.01
C VAL A 109 10.96 -11.83 -1.69
N GLN A 110 9.89 -11.07 -1.83
CA GLN A 110 8.68 -11.45 -2.55
C GLN A 110 8.51 -10.53 -3.74
N TYR A 111 7.68 -10.93 -4.71
CA TYR A 111 7.34 -10.06 -5.84
C TYR A 111 5.87 -10.16 -6.23
N ASN A 112 5.39 -9.09 -6.86
CA ASN A 112 4.07 -9.05 -7.48
C ASN A 112 4.21 -8.67 -8.95
N ILE A 113 3.65 -9.47 -9.85
CA ILE A 113 3.60 -9.17 -11.28
C ILE A 113 2.31 -8.42 -11.58
N LEU A 114 2.44 -7.18 -12.04
CA LEU A 114 1.33 -6.29 -12.40
C LEU A 114 1.22 -6.27 -13.93
N HIS A 115 0.54 -7.26 -14.49
CA HIS A 115 0.44 -7.45 -15.95
C HIS A 115 -0.13 -6.24 -16.68
N LYS A 116 -1.17 -5.59 -16.14
CA LYS A 116 -1.80 -4.40 -16.74
C LYS A 116 -0.87 -3.20 -16.86
N ASN A 117 0.16 -3.17 -16.02
CA ASN A 117 1.16 -2.10 -15.97
C ASN A 117 2.53 -2.53 -16.53
N SER A 118 2.66 -3.80 -16.97
CA SER A 118 3.93 -4.39 -17.40
C SER A 118 5.07 -4.13 -16.40
N THR A 119 4.78 -4.29 -15.12
CA THR A 119 5.67 -3.93 -14.01
C THR A 119 5.70 -5.06 -12.99
N VAL A 120 6.86 -5.28 -12.38
CA VAL A 120 7.03 -6.19 -11.24
C VAL A 120 7.46 -5.36 -10.03
N VAL A 121 6.84 -5.60 -8.87
CA VAL A 121 7.18 -4.95 -7.61
C VAL A 121 7.85 -5.97 -6.70
N LEU A 122 9.11 -5.70 -6.31
CA LEU A 122 9.89 -6.49 -5.37
C LEU A 122 9.77 -5.87 -3.98
N PHE A 123 9.64 -6.70 -2.94
CA PHE A 123 9.55 -6.22 -1.56
C PHE A 123 10.04 -7.26 -0.55
N GLY A 124 10.52 -6.80 0.61
CA GLY A 124 10.99 -7.67 1.68
C GLY A 124 9.88 -8.02 2.67
N MET A 125 9.88 -9.27 3.16
CA MET A 125 9.01 -9.72 4.23
C MET A 125 9.77 -10.58 5.26
N ASP A 126 9.37 -10.50 6.53
CA ASP A 126 9.89 -11.39 7.57
C ASP A 126 9.45 -12.84 7.32
N LYS A 127 10.41 -13.78 7.34
CA LYS A 127 10.15 -15.21 7.09
C LYS A 127 9.21 -15.82 8.11
N SER A 128 9.30 -15.40 9.38
CA SER A 128 8.46 -15.93 10.45
C SER A 128 7.01 -15.48 10.31
N VAL A 129 6.78 -14.22 9.84
CA VAL A 129 5.45 -13.70 9.50
C VAL A 129 4.87 -14.50 8.33
N CYS A 130 5.66 -14.69 7.25
CA CYS A 130 5.21 -15.46 6.09
C CYS A 130 4.84 -16.90 6.47
N SER A 131 5.69 -17.59 7.27
CA SER A 131 5.43 -18.96 7.71
C SER A 131 4.17 -19.04 8.55
N PHE A 132 4.03 -18.16 9.55
CA PHE A 132 2.83 -18.12 10.39
C PHE A 132 1.54 -17.92 9.58
N LEU A 133 1.54 -16.96 8.66
CA LEU A 133 0.35 -16.68 7.86
C LEU A 133 0.01 -17.80 6.87
N ARG A 134 1.02 -18.50 6.32
CA ARG A 134 0.80 -19.69 5.47
C ARG A 134 0.28 -20.90 6.28
N GLU A 135 0.65 -21.03 7.55
CA GLU A 135 0.09 -22.05 8.45
C GLU A 135 -1.40 -21.78 8.73
N GLN A 136 -1.79 -20.51 8.90
CA GLN A 136 -3.19 -20.12 9.13
C GLN A 136 -4.02 -20.17 7.85
N TYR A 137 -3.44 -19.73 6.73
CA TYR A 137 -4.11 -19.61 5.43
C TYR A 137 -3.20 -20.15 4.32
N PRO A 138 -3.35 -21.42 3.91
CA PRO A 138 -2.46 -22.05 2.92
C PRO A 138 -2.37 -21.30 1.60
N ASP A 139 -3.48 -20.70 1.15
CA ASP A 139 -3.58 -19.96 -0.12
C ASP A 139 -3.38 -18.44 0.04
N VAL A 140 -2.78 -17.98 1.14
CA VAL A 140 -2.53 -16.56 1.38
C VAL A 140 -1.64 -15.94 0.32
N LYS A 141 -2.03 -14.77 -0.17
CA LYS A 141 -1.24 -13.98 -1.12
C LYS A 141 -0.61 -12.78 -0.42
N PHE A 142 0.66 -12.53 -0.74
CA PHE A 142 1.42 -11.42 -0.20
C PHE A 142 1.61 -10.33 -1.25
N TYR A 143 1.39 -9.08 -0.85
CA TYR A 143 1.52 -7.92 -1.69
C TYR A 143 2.34 -6.82 -1.01
N SER A 144 3.16 -6.12 -1.79
CA SER A 144 3.59 -4.78 -1.39
C SER A 144 2.40 -3.84 -1.40
N GLN A 145 2.31 -2.91 -0.44
CA GLN A 145 1.29 -1.84 -0.48
C GLN A 145 1.37 -1.01 -1.77
N ALA A 146 2.57 -0.91 -2.37
CA ALA A 146 2.75 -0.23 -3.65
C ALA A 146 1.98 -0.91 -4.80
N SER A 147 1.79 -2.25 -4.77
CA SER A 147 1.17 -2.99 -5.87
C SER A 147 -0.28 -2.58 -6.14
N PRO A 148 -1.21 -2.59 -5.15
CA PRO A 148 -2.58 -2.12 -5.36
C PRO A 148 -2.64 -0.63 -5.73
N PHE A 149 -1.76 0.20 -5.19
CA PHE A 149 -1.71 1.61 -5.58
C PHE A 149 -1.27 1.81 -7.02
N ILE A 150 -0.27 1.05 -7.50
CA ILE A 150 0.18 1.13 -8.90
C ILE A 150 -0.98 0.77 -9.83
N GLU A 151 -1.72 -0.33 -9.58
CA GLU A 151 -2.87 -0.72 -10.38
C GLU A 151 -3.99 0.33 -10.35
N PHE A 152 -4.35 0.80 -9.16
CA PHE A 152 -5.42 1.76 -8.97
C PHE A 152 -5.11 3.11 -9.61
N PHE A 153 -3.94 3.69 -9.31
CA PHE A 153 -3.57 5.01 -9.83
C PHE A 153 -3.29 4.99 -11.32
N SER A 154 -2.74 3.90 -11.87
CA SER A 154 -2.61 3.74 -13.32
C SER A 154 -3.96 3.88 -14.03
N SER A 155 -5.00 3.19 -13.53
CA SER A 155 -6.34 3.29 -14.11
C SER A 155 -6.91 4.72 -14.02
N LYS A 156 -6.75 5.39 -12.88
CA LYS A 156 -7.22 6.77 -12.66
C LYS A 156 -6.45 7.78 -13.50
N SER A 157 -5.16 7.57 -13.71
CA SER A 157 -4.31 8.50 -14.46
C SER A 157 -4.60 8.53 -15.98
N ARG A 158 -5.32 7.53 -16.50
CA ARG A 158 -5.78 7.51 -17.89
C ARG A 158 -6.93 8.49 -18.17
N LEU A 159 -7.56 9.01 -17.12
CA LEU A 159 -8.64 10.00 -17.26
C LEU A 159 -8.05 11.40 -17.50
N GLY A 160 -8.36 11.99 -18.64
CA GLY A 160 -7.84 13.30 -19.04
C GLY A 160 -6.43 13.24 -19.63
N ASN A 161 -5.86 14.43 -19.91
CA ASN A 161 -4.57 14.56 -20.61
C ASN A 161 -3.43 15.05 -19.71
N ASN A 162 -3.74 15.48 -18.48
CA ASN A 162 -2.75 15.99 -17.55
C ASN A 162 -1.94 14.85 -16.95
N ARG A 163 -0.67 15.09 -16.64
CA ARG A 163 0.11 14.18 -15.79
C ARG A 163 -0.45 14.22 -14.37
N LYS A 164 -0.34 13.14 -13.65
CA LYS A 164 -0.89 13.03 -12.31
C LYS A 164 0.16 12.47 -11.35
N MET A 165 0.31 13.16 -10.24
CA MET A 165 1.03 12.65 -9.09
C MET A 165 0.03 12.25 -8.02
N TYR A 166 0.17 11.03 -7.51
CA TYR A 166 -0.60 10.53 -6.37
C TYR A 166 0.33 10.41 -5.17
N ALA A 167 -0.10 10.89 -4.03
CA ALA A 167 0.65 10.81 -2.79
C ALA A 167 -0.19 10.14 -1.72
N HIS A 168 0.31 9.03 -1.18
CA HIS A 168 -0.27 8.36 -0.02
C HIS A 168 0.50 8.76 1.23
N LEU A 169 -0.16 9.50 2.11
CA LEU A 169 0.41 10.01 3.34
C LEU A 169 0.26 8.99 4.46
N ARG A 170 1.36 8.64 5.10
CA ARG A 170 1.42 7.80 6.30
C ARG A 170 1.92 8.62 7.48
N LYS A 171 1.90 8.07 8.68
CA LYS A 171 2.33 8.73 9.92
C LYS A 171 3.76 9.30 9.80
N ASP A 172 4.69 8.52 9.24
CA ASP A 172 6.12 8.81 9.17
C ASP A 172 6.71 8.73 7.76
N ALA A 173 5.86 8.64 6.73
CA ALA A 173 6.30 8.53 5.34
C ALA A 173 5.28 9.11 4.35
N VAL A 174 5.75 9.40 3.14
CA VAL A 174 4.91 9.67 1.97
C VAL A 174 5.33 8.76 0.82
N ASP A 175 4.35 8.02 0.29
CA ASP A 175 4.53 7.21 -0.92
C ASP A 175 4.05 8.02 -2.12
N VAL A 176 4.91 8.18 -3.13
CA VAL A 176 4.63 9.04 -4.29
C VAL A 176 4.63 8.22 -5.56
N TYR A 177 3.62 8.41 -6.38
CA TYR A 177 3.42 7.74 -7.67
C TYR A 177 3.19 8.77 -8.77
N GLY A 178 4.10 8.87 -9.73
CA GLY A 178 3.98 9.77 -10.87
C GLY A 178 3.52 9.05 -12.12
N TYR A 179 2.57 9.64 -12.85
CA TYR A 179 1.98 9.04 -14.05
C TYR A 179 1.86 10.00 -15.23
N GLU A 180 1.98 9.42 -16.41
CA GLU A 180 1.61 10.06 -17.67
C GLU A 180 0.70 9.10 -18.45
N ARG A 181 -0.61 9.40 -18.53
CA ARG A 181 -1.62 8.63 -19.30
C ARG A 181 -1.60 7.11 -19.01
N GLY A 182 -1.54 6.73 -17.75
CA GLY A 182 -1.50 5.33 -17.31
C GLY A 182 -0.09 4.72 -17.22
N ARG A 183 0.92 5.39 -17.79
CA ARG A 183 2.31 4.94 -17.69
C ARG A 183 2.92 5.41 -16.38
N LEU A 184 3.41 4.49 -15.57
CA LEU A 184 4.14 4.80 -14.36
C LEU A 184 5.50 5.44 -14.71
N LEU A 185 5.77 6.62 -14.17
CA LEU A 185 7.03 7.34 -14.31
C LEU A 185 7.93 7.13 -13.10
N LEU A 186 7.32 7.08 -11.91
CA LEU A 186 8.00 6.94 -10.64
C LEU A 186 7.07 6.31 -9.61
N ALA A 187 7.61 5.42 -8.78
CA ALA A 187 7.04 5.01 -7.51
C ALA A 187 8.14 5.03 -6.46
N ASN A 188 7.97 5.78 -5.39
CA ASN A 188 8.96 5.88 -4.32
C ASN A 188 8.31 6.20 -2.98
N SER A 189 9.01 5.90 -1.89
CA SER A 189 8.60 6.19 -0.52
C SER A 189 9.68 7.02 0.18
N PHE A 190 9.26 8.12 0.80
CA PHE A 190 10.14 9.04 1.53
C PHE A 190 9.76 9.07 3.00
N GLU A 191 10.75 9.00 3.88
CA GLU A 191 10.55 9.21 5.30
C GLU A 191 10.23 10.68 5.57
N CYS A 192 9.10 10.95 6.21
CA CYS A 192 8.59 12.28 6.49
C CYS A 192 7.98 12.30 7.89
N ARG A 193 8.54 13.10 8.79
CA ARG A 193 8.07 13.21 10.18
C ARG A 193 7.29 14.49 10.45
N SER A 194 7.27 15.39 9.47
CA SER A 194 6.64 16.71 9.60
C SER A 194 5.96 17.14 8.31
N THR A 195 5.03 18.11 8.42
CA THR A 195 4.40 18.73 7.24
C THR A 195 5.42 19.38 6.30
N PRO A 196 6.47 20.11 6.77
CA PRO A 196 7.52 20.60 5.90
C PRO A 196 8.26 19.52 5.10
N ASP A 197 8.54 18.34 5.70
CA ASP A 197 9.15 17.23 4.98
C ASP A 197 8.23 16.73 3.85
N ARG A 198 6.93 16.58 4.13
CA ARG A 198 5.92 16.20 3.14
C ARG A 198 5.90 17.18 1.98
N VAL A 199 5.83 18.49 2.27
CA VAL A 199 5.88 19.56 1.24
C VAL A 199 7.16 19.45 0.42
N TYR A 200 8.31 19.33 1.07
CA TYR A 200 9.61 19.23 0.41
C TYR A 200 9.66 18.07 -0.57
N TYR A 201 9.36 16.83 -0.15
CA TYR A 201 9.46 15.67 -1.01
C TYR A 201 8.43 15.66 -2.14
N LEU A 202 7.22 16.16 -1.90
CA LEU A 202 6.20 16.29 -2.94
C LEU A 202 6.64 17.29 -4.01
N LEU A 203 7.11 18.48 -3.63
CA LEU A 203 7.57 19.51 -4.58
C LEU A 203 8.88 19.12 -5.27
N TYR A 204 9.79 18.44 -4.54
CA TYR A 204 11.01 17.89 -5.10
C TYR A 204 10.71 16.89 -6.20
N THR A 205 9.86 15.90 -5.93
CA THR A 205 9.46 14.88 -6.91
C THR A 205 8.71 15.50 -8.09
N TRP A 206 7.82 16.45 -7.82
CA TRP A 206 7.10 17.23 -8.84
C TRP A 206 8.06 17.86 -9.84
N LYS A 207 9.08 18.54 -9.31
CA LYS A 207 10.12 19.20 -10.12
C LYS A 207 10.97 18.18 -10.89
N GLN A 208 11.37 17.09 -10.26
CA GLN A 208 12.20 16.04 -10.90
C GLN A 208 11.50 15.39 -12.08
N LEU A 209 10.19 15.18 -11.98
CA LEU A 209 9.38 14.65 -13.08
C LEU A 209 9.01 15.69 -14.14
N GLY A 210 9.37 16.96 -13.95
CA GLY A 210 9.07 18.05 -14.87
C GLY A 210 7.57 18.34 -15.00
N PHE A 211 6.80 18.17 -13.91
CA PHE A 211 5.36 18.45 -13.89
C PHE A 211 5.09 19.95 -13.94
N GLU A 212 4.05 20.34 -14.67
CA GLU A 212 3.65 21.73 -14.89
C GLU A 212 2.73 22.22 -13.76
N GLN A 213 3.09 23.34 -13.11
CA GLN A 213 2.39 23.88 -11.95
C GLN A 213 0.92 24.28 -12.22
N GLU A 214 0.62 24.78 -13.41
CA GLU A 214 -0.71 25.26 -13.79
C GLU A 214 -1.63 24.15 -14.30
N ARG A 215 -1.07 23.01 -14.74
CA ARG A 215 -1.77 22.06 -15.57
C ARG A 215 -1.87 20.67 -14.98
N ASP A 216 -0.77 20.18 -14.40
CA ASP A 216 -0.71 18.82 -13.88
C ASP A 216 -1.38 18.72 -12.49
N GLU A 217 -1.74 17.52 -12.08
CA GLU A 217 -2.61 17.28 -10.92
C GLU A 217 -1.86 16.54 -9.81
N LEU A 218 -2.01 17.02 -8.56
CA LEU A 218 -1.58 16.33 -7.34
C LEU A 218 -2.81 15.80 -6.59
N HIS A 219 -2.84 14.50 -6.34
CA HIS A 219 -3.90 13.82 -5.62
C HIS A 219 -3.38 13.25 -4.31
N LEU A 220 -3.98 13.65 -3.18
CA LEU A 220 -3.58 13.24 -1.83
C LEU A 220 -4.54 12.20 -1.27
N THR A 221 -4.00 11.18 -0.60
CA THR A 221 -4.75 10.12 0.10
C THR A 221 -4.00 9.70 1.38
N GLY A 222 -4.61 8.89 2.24
CA GLY A 222 -4.01 8.40 3.49
C GLY A 222 -4.27 9.30 4.69
N ASP A 223 -3.26 9.46 5.55
CA ASP A 223 -3.35 10.31 6.75
C ASP A 223 -3.25 11.79 6.39
N LEU A 224 -4.38 12.48 6.47
CA LEU A 224 -4.54 13.90 6.16
C LEU A 224 -4.83 14.75 7.41
N ASN A 225 -4.39 14.32 8.59
CA ASN A 225 -4.61 15.05 9.85
C ASN A 225 -4.00 16.46 9.83
N ASP A 226 -2.91 16.66 9.06
CA ASP A 226 -2.25 17.97 8.89
C ASP A 226 -2.68 18.73 7.62
N LYS A 227 -3.78 18.34 6.96
CA LYS A 227 -4.23 18.93 5.68
C LYS A 227 -4.39 20.45 5.71
N GLU A 228 -4.81 21.02 6.86
CA GLU A 228 -4.99 22.47 7.01
C GLU A 228 -3.66 23.24 6.93
N LEU A 229 -2.54 22.59 7.23
CA LEU A 229 -1.19 23.15 7.08
C LEU A 229 -0.60 22.76 5.71
N LEU A 230 -0.82 21.55 5.25
CA LEU A 230 -0.21 20.99 4.04
C LEU A 230 -0.77 21.63 2.76
N LEU A 231 -2.09 21.71 2.64
CA LEU A 231 -2.74 22.21 1.41
C LEU A 231 -2.36 23.65 1.04
N PRO A 232 -2.34 24.62 1.98
CA PRO A 232 -1.94 26.00 1.64
C PRO A 232 -0.50 26.07 1.13
N GLU A 233 0.42 25.28 1.70
CA GLU A 233 1.82 25.25 1.27
C GLU A 233 1.98 24.66 -0.14
N LEU A 234 1.31 23.56 -0.45
CA LEU A 234 1.35 22.94 -1.77
C LEU A 234 0.72 23.84 -2.84
N ARG A 235 -0.40 24.50 -2.52
CA ARG A 235 -1.13 25.39 -3.45
C ARG A 235 -0.38 26.67 -3.82
N LYS A 236 0.71 27.00 -3.13
CA LYS A 236 1.63 28.08 -3.55
C LYS A 236 2.36 27.73 -4.85
N PHE A 237 2.52 26.43 -5.15
CA PHE A 237 3.35 25.92 -6.24
C PHE A 237 2.57 25.04 -7.22
N ILE A 238 1.47 24.42 -6.81
CA ILE A 238 0.67 23.50 -7.62
C ILE A 238 -0.78 23.99 -7.60
N ARG A 239 -1.31 24.36 -8.76
CA ARG A 239 -2.67 24.87 -8.88
C ARG A 239 -3.74 23.80 -8.60
N GLN A 240 -3.50 22.59 -9.08
CA GLN A 240 -4.49 21.50 -9.03
C GLN A 240 -4.11 20.48 -7.95
N VAL A 241 -4.53 20.75 -6.70
CA VAL A 241 -4.33 19.85 -5.56
C VAL A 241 -5.69 19.34 -5.08
N PHE A 242 -5.87 18.02 -5.14
CA PHE A 242 -7.11 17.32 -4.80
C PHE A 242 -6.91 16.36 -3.62
N ILE A 243 -7.94 16.16 -2.83
CA ILE A 243 -8.04 15.06 -1.85
C ILE A 243 -8.90 13.97 -2.46
N MET A 244 -8.41 12.74 -2.44
CA MET A 244 -9.15 11.58 -2.91
C MET A 244 -10.23 11.16 -1.90
N ASN A 245 -11.30 10.58 -2.39
CA ASN A 245 -12.36 10.02 -1.55
C ASN A 245 -12.63 8.55 -1.97
N PRO A 246 -12.56 7.58 -1.03
CA PRO A 246 -12.12 7.74 0.36
C PRO A 246 -10.63 8.07 0.46
N ALA A 247 -10.22 8.81 1.49
CA ALA A 247 -8.81 9.11 1.73
C ALA A 247 -8.09 7.96 2.45
N THR A 248 -8.75 7.36 3.45
CA THR A 248 -8.19 6.29 4.29
C THR A 248 -8.51 4.89 3.75
N ASN A 249 -7.65 3.91 4.05
CA ASN A 249 -7.81 2.50 3.69
C ASN A 249 -7.99 2.22 2.19
N LEU A 250 -7.52 3.15 1.34
CA LEU A 250 -7.62 3.00 -0.11
C LEU A 250 -6.84 1.79 -0.63
N ASP A 251 -5.71 1.45 -0.01
CA ASP A 251 -4.90 0.28 -0.31
C ASP A 251 -5.66 -1.04 -0.08
N LEU A 252 -6.37 -1.13 1.06
CA LEU A 252 -7.21 -2.30 1.39
C LEU A 252 -8.42 -2.45 0.47
N GLN A 253 -8.90 -1.36 -0.13
CA GLN A 253 -9.93 -1.41 -1.17
C GLN A 253 -9.31 -1.76 -2.54
N ALA A 254 -8.20 -1.12 -2.87
CA ALA A 254 -7.54 -1.28 -4.17
C ALA A 254 -6.95 -2.68 -4.38
N ILE A 255 -6.65 -3.44 -3.32
CA ILE A 255 -6.07 -4.78 -3.46
C ILE A 255 -6.98 -5.74 -4.25
N THR A 256 -8.29 -5.51 -4.25
CA THR A 256 -9.23 -6.28 -5.07
C THR A 256 -8.98 -6.13 -6.57
N LEU A 257 -8.22 -5.11 -7.00
CA LEU A 257 -7.83 -4.90 -8.40
C LEU A 257 -6.61 -5.74 -8.82
N CYS A 258 -5.82 -6.23 -7.85
CA CYS A 258 -4.66 -7.10 -8.06
C CYS A 258 -5.05 -8.59 -8.22
N GLU A 259 -6.34 -8.88 -8.23
CA GLU A 259 -6.90 -10.23 -8.32
C GLU A 259 -7.10 -10.73 -9.75
#